data_402121f7277155d3e3d0f44a7b2c9532
#
_entry.id   402121f7277155d3e3d0f44a7b2c9532
#
_cell.length_a   1.000
_cell.length_b   1.000
_cell.length_c   1.000
_cell.angle_alpha   90.00
_cell.angle_beta   90.00
_cell.angle_gamma   90.00
#
_symmetry.space_group_name_H-M   'P 1'
#
loop_
_entity.id
_entity.type
_entity.pdbx_description
1 polymer ?
#
loop_
_entity_poly.entity_id
_entity_poly.type
_entity_poly.pdbx_seq_one_letter_code
_entity_poly.pdbx_strand_id
1 'polypeptide(L)'
;PKKLPLDLQFDICQRCHLQGTSILAENKTFESFRPGMHLNDIMDTYLPKYENDHSFIMASHVDRLKQSSCFQNSDITCITCHNPHKPVKSLTTEYFDNKCMQCHEVCNDNQKMDCASCHMPQSSSSDIMHVSISDHKIGVHTENSSTKGAFLGLFSINNPNPTNLSKAKAYLKRFESFERNYFYLDSAF
;
A
#
# COMPACT_ATOMS: atom_id res chain seq x y z
N PRO A 1 18.70 1.82 4.20
CA PRO A 1 17.73 2.50 3.31
C PRO A 1 17.93 4.01 3.26
N LYS A 2 18.15 4.67 4.40
CA LYS A 2 18.18 6.14 4.56
C LYS A 2 19.05 6.91 3.55
N LYS A 3 20.02 6.27 2.92
CA LYS A 3 20.91 6.89 1.90
C LYS A 3 20.40 6.70 0.47
N LEU A 4 19.33 5.93 0.27
CA LEU A 4 18.74 5.70 -1.05
C LEU A 4 17.73 6.81 -1.37
N PRO A 5 17.49 7.10 -2.66
CA PRO A 5 16.35 7.89 -3.10
C PRO A 5 15.03 7.36 -2.52
N LEU A 6 14.03 8.23 -2.40
CA LEU A 6 12.78 7.95 -1.71
C LEU A 6 12.03 6.75 -2.31
N ASP A 7 11.94 6.68 -3.62
CA ASP A 7 11.32 5.59 -4.38
C ASP A 7 11.98 4.23 -4.09
N LEU A 8 13.31 4.18 -4.09
CA LEU A 8 14.06 2.96 -3.77
C LEU A 8 13.93 2.56 -2.28
N GLN A 9 13.70 3.53 -1.39
CA GLN A 9 13.38 3.22 0.00
C GLN A 9 12.02 2.51 0.12
N PHE A 10 11.03 2.99 -0.63
CA PHE A 10 9.71 2.34 -0.69
C PHE A 10 9.79 0.96 -1.34
N ASP A 11 10.57 0.78 -2.40
CA ASP A 11 10.74 -0.50 -3.07
C ASP A 11 11.26 -1.61 -2.14
N ILE A 12 12.17 -1.26 -1.21
CA ILE A 12 12.62 -2.21 -0.18
C ILE A 12 11.44 -2.68 0.69
N CYS A 13 10.57 -1.77 1.12
CA CYS A 13 9.43 -2.10 1.96
C CYS A 13 8.34 -2.82 1.17
N GLN A 14 8.07 -2.37 -0.03
CA GLN A 14 7.09 -2.94 -0.94
C GLN A 14 7.45 -4.36 -1.40
N ARG A 15 8.71 -4.76 -1.31
CA ARG A 15 9.10 -6.14 -1.58
C ARG A 15 8.31 -7.16 -0.74
N CYS A 16 7.88 -6.76 0.47
CA CYS A 16 7.07 -7.57 1.37
C CYS A 16 5.71 -6.92 1.71
N HIS A 17 5.62 -5.59 1.65
CA HIS A 17 4.43 -4.81 2.02
C HIS A 17 3.66 -4.27 0.81
N LEU A 18 3.66 -5.04 -0.28
CA LEU A 18 2.85 -4.78 -1.47
C LEU A 18 2.11 -6.05 -1.85
N GLN A 19 0.80 -6.05 -1.68
CA GLN A 19 -0.07 -7.16 -2.02
C GLN A 19 -0.87 -6.87 -3.28
N GLY A 20 -1.17 -7.92 -4.03
CA GLY A 20 -1.94 -7.86 -5.26
C GLY A 20 -1.59 -9.02 -6.18
N THR A 21 -2.05 -8.96 -7.42
CA THR A 21 -1.68 -9.91 -8.46
C THR A 21 -0.28 -9.57 -8.96
N SER A 22 0.74 -10.25 -8.43
CA SER A 22 2.14 -10.02 -8.81
C SER A 22 2.55 -10.88 -9.99
N ILE A 23 3.15 -10.24 -10.99
CA ILE A 23 3.68 -10.84 -12.21
C ILE A 23 5.19 -10.60 -12.24
N LEU A 24 5.95 -11.66 -12.19
CA LEU A 24 7.41 -11.60 -12.29
C LEU A 24 7.83 -11.24 -13.72
N ALA A 25 8.86 -10.43 -13.84
CA ALA A 25 9.54 -10.19 -15.10
C ALA A 25 10.24 -11.48 -15.60
N GLU A 26 10.52 -11.52 -16.89
CA GLU A 26 11.15 -12.71 -17.47
C GLU A 26 12.50 -13.02 -16.82
N ASN A 27 12.72 -14.28 -16.53
CA ASN A 27 13.93 -14.79 -15.86
C ASN A 27 14.22 -14.17 -14.49
N LYS A 28 13.19 -13.61 -13.82
CA LYS A 28 13.29 -13.11 -12.45
C LYS A 28 12.55 -14.01 -11.47
N THR A 29 13.04 -13.99 -10.24
CA THR A 29 12.40 -14.60 -9.07
C THR A 29 12.25 -13.55 -7.98
N PHE A 30 11.49 -13.85 -6.93
CA PHE A 30 11.41 -12.96 -5.77
C PHE A 30 12.76 -12.68 -5.12
N GLU A 31 13.70 -13.64 -5.21
CA GLU A 31 15.05 -13.52 -4.68
C GLU A 31 15.98 -12.68 -5.57
N SER A 32 15.53 -12.30 -6.76
CA SER A 32 16.32 -11.44 -7.67
C SER A 32 16.42 -10.01 -7.17
N PHE A 33 15.49 -9.55 -6.33
CA PHE A 33 15.49 -8.20 -5.79
C PHE A 33 16.65 -7.96 -4.81
N ARG A 34 17.31 -6.81 -4.94
CA ARG A 34 18.31 -6.30 -3.99
C ARG A 34 18.02 -4.84 -3.65
N PRO A 35 18.29 -4.39 -2.42
CA PRO A 35 18.18 -2.97 -2.06
C PRO A 35 18.99 -2.08 -3.02
N GLY A 36 18.32 -1.07 -3.56
CA GLY A 36 18.87 -0.18 -4.58
C GLY A 36 18.45 -0.51 -6.02
N MET A 37 17.69 -1.60 -6.21
CA MET A 37 16.99 -1.90 -7.46
C MET A 37 15.55 -1.36 -7.39
N HIS A 38 14.97 -1.03 -8.54
CA HIS A 38 13.53 -0.81 -8.61
C HIS A 38 12.76 -2.13 -8.54
N LEU A 39 11.67 -2.14 -7.79
CA LEU A 39 10.86 -3.34 -7.64
C LEU A 39 10.21 -3.75 -8.97
N ASN A 40 9.87 -2.79 -9.83
CA ASN A 40 9.32 -3.04 -11.16
C ASN A 40 10.32 -3.65 -12.16
N ASP A 41 11.63 -3.65 -11.86
CA ASP A 41 12.61 -4.45 -12.64
C ASP A 41 12.47 -5.95 -12.38
N ILE A 42 11.76 -6.32 -11.32
CA ILE A 42 11.61 -7.70 -10.86
C ILE A 42 10.17 -8.18 -11.00
N MET A 43 9.21 -7.33 -10.67
CA MET A 43 7.80 -7.68 -10.71
C MET A 43 6.88 -6.47 -10.84
N ASP A 44 5.77 -6.64 -11.52
CA ASP A 44 4.63 -5.74 -11.52
C ASP A 44 3.56 -6.28 -10.56
N THR A 45 2.97 -5.42 -9.75
CA THR A 45 1.88 -5.81 -8.85
C THR A 45 0.62 -5.03 -9.20
N TYR A 46 -0.44 -5.77 -9.51
CA TYR A 46 -1.70 -5.22 -9.97
C TYR A 46 -2.79 -5.30 -8.91
N LEU A 47 -3.54 -4.23 -8.78
CA LEU A 47 -4.79 -4.19 -8.02
C LEU A 47 -5.98 -3.92 -8.94
N PRO A 48 -7.17 -4.47 -8.61
CA PRO A 48 -8.41 -4.09 -9.25
C PRO A 48 -8.77 -2.67 -8.84
N LYS A 49 -9.20 -1.87 -9.79
CA LYS A 49 -9.74 -0.54 -9.58
C LYS A 49 -11.21 -0.52 -9.95
N TYR A 50 -12.03 0.08 -9.10
CA TYR A 50 -13.46 0.29 -9.33
C TYR A 50 -13.77 1.77 -9.24
N GLU A 51 -14.89 2.19 -9.84
CA GLU A 51 -15.42 3.53 -9.63
C GLU A 51 -15.79 3.69 -8.15
N ASN A 52 -15.52 4.88 -7.60
CA ASN A 52 -15.85 5.24 -6.22
C ASN A 52 -15.28 4.26 -5.15
N ASP A 53 -14.26 3.48 -5.50
CA ASP A 53 -13.66 2.53 -4.57
C ASP A 53 -12.59 3.23 -3.72
N HIS A 54 -12.90 3.42 -2.47
CA HIS A 54 -11.98 3.90 -1.44
C HIS A 54 -11.56 2.78 -0.48
N SER A 55 -11.89 1.53 -0.83
CA SER A 55 -11.60 0.38 0.01
C SER A 55 -10.09 0.18 0.16
N PHE A 56 -9.73 -0.31 1.34
CA PHE A 56 -8.37 -0.62 1.68
C PHE A 56 -8.07 -2.09 1.40
N ILE A 57 -6.95 -2.36 0.76
CA ILE A 57 -6.43 -3.70 0.55
C ILE A 57 -5.25 -3.91 1.51
N MET A 58 -5.19 -5.08 2.15
CA MET A 58 -4.10 -5.44 3.04
C MET A 58 -2.75 -5.24 2.34
N ALA A 59 -1.75 -4.75 3.08
CA ALA A 59 -0.39 -4.51 2.61
C ALA A 59 -0.23 -3.48 1.46
N SER A 60 -1.18 -2.57 1.25
CA SER A 60 -1.00 -1.42 0.34
C SER A 60 -0.52 -0.14 1.07
N HIS A 61 0.32 -0.31 2.09
CA HIS A 61 0.72 0.78 3.00
C HIS A 61 1.37 1.96 2.30
N VAL A 62 2.25 1.71 1.30
CA VAL A 62 2.92 2.79 0.56
C VAL A 62 1.94 3.57 -0.31
N ASP A 63 1.02 2.89 -0.99
CA ASP A 63 0.00 3.54 -1.81
C ASP A 63 -0.92 4.41 -0.94
N ARG A 64 -1.33 3.90 0.22
CA ARG A 64 -2.12 4.66 1.19
C ARG A 64 -1.35 5.85 1.76
N LEU A 65 -0.08 5.66 2.10
CA LEU A 65 0.77 6.74 2.61
C LEU A 65 0.92 7.86 1.58
N LYS A 66 1.13 7.54 0.32
CA LYS A 66 1.24 8.53 -0.78
C LYS A 66 -0.03 9.36 -0.97
N GLN A 67 -1.19 8.86 -0.57
CA GLN A 67 -2.46 9.58 -0.60
C GLN A 67 -2.67 10.49 0.62
N SER A 68 -1.81 10.41 1.65
CA SER A 68 -1.94 11.23 2.84
C SER A 68 -1.42 12.64 2.63
N SER A 69 -2.08 13.63 3.23
CA SER A 69 -1.59 15.01 3.24
C SER A 69 -0.23 15.12 3.94
N CYS A 70 0.03 14.30 4.93
CA CYS A 70 1.30 14.22 5.64
C CYS A 70 2.44 13.90 4.67
N PHE A 71 2.29 12.90 3.81
CA PHE A 71 3.28 12.55 2.79
C PHE A 71 3.41 13.63 1.70
N GLN A 72 2.27 14.15 1.22
CA GLN A 72 2.26 15.13 0.12
C GLN A 72 2.93 16.46 0.47
N ASN A 73 3.03 16.77 1.77
CA ASN A 73 3.64 18.00 2.28
C ASN A 73 4.95 17.79 3.05
N SER A 74 5.56 16.60 2.92
CA SER A 74 6.82 16.29 3.63
C SER A 74 7.59 15.18 2.91
N ASP A 75 8.83 14.95 3.33
CA ASP A 75 9.72 13.90 2.81
C ASP A 75 9.69 12.65 3.71
N ILE A 76 8.56 12.32 4.31
CA ILE A 76 8.45 11.15 5.19
C ILE A 76 8.59 9.85 4.40
N THR A 77 9.20 8.86 5.06
CA THR A 77 9.33 7.49 4.58
C THR A 77 8.83 6.51 5.65
N CYS A 78 8.77 5.24 5.33
CA CYS A 78 8.45 4.22 6.32
C CYS A 78 9.35 4.29 7.56
N ILE A 79 10.66 4.57 7.36
CA ILE A 79 11.63 4.65 8.45
C ILE A 79 11.58 5.96 9.24
N THR A 80 10.76 6.90 8.86
CA THR A 80 10.47 8.09 9.68
C THR A 80 9.73 7.66 10.95
N CYS A 81 8.77 6.77 10.82
CA CYS A 81 7.93 6.28 11.93
C CYS A 81 8.32 4.89 12.41
N HIS A 82 8.82 4.02 11.53
CA HIS A 82 9.15 2.65 11.84
C HIS A 82 10.64 2.40 11.99
N ASN A 83 11.01 1.58 12.96
CA ASN A 83 12.34 0.99 13.03
C ASN A 83 12.27 -0.43 12.42
N PRO A 84 12.88 -0.68 11.23
CA PRO A 84 12.77 -1.97 10.55
C PRO A 84 13.44 -3.13 11.32
N HIS A 85 14.20 -2.83 12.37
CA HIS A 85 14.86 -3.81 13.24
C HIS A 85 14.06 -4.12 14.51
N LYS A 86 12.88 -3.50 14.70
CA LYS A 86 12.01 -3.73 15.86
C LYS A 86 10.60 -4.12 15.37
N PRO A 87 10.03 -5.20 15.90
CA PRO A 87 8.63 -5.53 15.63
C PRO A 87 7.71 -4.39 16.08
N VAL A 88 6.74 -4.02 15.27
CA VAL A 88 5.75 -2.97 15.60
C VAL A 88 5.06 -3.25 16.92
N LYS A 89 4.73 -4.52 17.19
CA LYS A 89 4.11 -4.97 18.45
C LYS A 89 4.94 -4.69 19.72
N SER A 90 6.24 -4.43 19.58
CA SER A 90 7.11 -4.06 20.70
C SER A 90 7.22 -2.55 20.94
N LEU A 91 6.58 -1.75 20.10
CA LEU A 91 6.57 -0.30 20.18
C LEU A 91 5.29 0.17 20.88
N THR A 92 5.41 1.22 21.69
CA THR A 92 4.28 1.80 22.42
C THR A 92 3.55 2.85 21.57
N THR A 93 2.33 3.17 21.93
CA THR A 93 1.59 4.30 21.35
C THR A 93 2.40 5.60 21.45
N GLU A 94 2.97 5.87 22.62
CA GLU A 94 3.83 7.04 22.87
C GLU A 94 5.02 7.12 21.90
N TYR A 95 5.58 5.98 21.50
CA TYR A 95 6.65 5.97 20.50
C TYR A 95 6.18 6.58 19.17
N PHE A 96 4.97 6.23 18.72
CA PHE A 96 4.41 6.76 17.46
C PHE A 96 3.92 8.21 17.63
N ASP A 97 3.30 8.55 18.75
CA ASP A 97 2.89 9.93 19.06
C ASP A 97 4.08 10.89 19.00
N ASN A 98 5.22 10.48 19.60
CA ASN A 98 6.45 11.26 19.54
C ASN A 98 6.98 11.43 18.10
N LYS A 99 6.66 10.52 17.16
CA LYS A 99 6.99 10.71 15.74
C LYS A 99 6.11 11.77 15.09
N CYS A 100 4.83 11.78 15.39
CA CYS A 100 3.88 12.79 14.90
C CYS A 100 4.27 14.18 15.43
N MET A 101 4.60 14.27 16.72
CA MET A 101 4.96 15.52 17.40
C MET A 101 6.31 16.11 16.98
N GLN A 102 7.09 15.43 16.15
CA GLN A 102 8.28 16.06 15.53
C GLN A 102 7.91 17.14 14.51
N CYS A 103 6.68 17.12 13.98
CA CYS A 103 6.19 18.04 12.98
C CYS A 103 4.87 18.72 13.37
N HIS A 104 4.09 18.12 14.27
CA HIS A 104 2.77 18.61 14.68
C HIS A 104 2.79 19.07 16.13
N GLU A 105 1.99 20.10 16.43
CA GLU A 105 1.62 20.45 17.80
C GLU A 105 0.53 19.51 18.31
N VAL A 106 0.35 19.46 19.63
CA VAL A 106 -0.68 18.62 20.26
C VAL A 106 -2.07 19.07 19.80
N CYS A 107 -2.94 18.13 19.46
CA CYS A 107 -4.34 18.43 19.21
C CYS A 107 -4.99 19.09 20.44
N ASN A 108 -5.80 20.12 20.23
CA ASN A 108 -6.53 20.84 21.29
C ASN A 108 -7.62 20.00 21.99
N ASP A 109 -7.83 18.77 21.56
CA ASP A 109 -8.73 17.83 22.21
C ASP A 109 -8.00 17.25 23.43
N ASN A 110 -8.38 17.68 24.62
CA ASN A 110 -7.84 17.26 25.93
C ASN A 110 -7.89 15.74 26.21
N GLN A 111 -7.83 14.92 25.18
CA GLN A 111 -7.87 13.48 25.25
C GLN A 111 -6.46 12.89 25.25
N LYS A 112 -6.35 11.72 25.81
CA LYS A 112 -5.16 10.87 25.85
C LYS A 112 -4.49 10.84 24.47
N MET A 113 -3.22 11.18 24.40
CA MET A 113 -2.44 11.11 23.17
C MET A 113 -2.49 9.67 22.63
N ASP A 114 -3.09 9.52 21.49
CA ASP A 114 -3.09 8.35 20.61
C ASP A 114 -3.43 8.84 19.20
N CYS A 115 -2.45 9.51 18.58
CA CYS A 115 -2.63 10.14 17.27
C CYS A 115 -3.06 9.13 16.22
N ALA A 116 -2.50 7.92 16.29
CA ALA A 116 -2.76 6.88 15.30
C ALA A 116 -4.20 6.37 15.35
N SER A 117 -4.84 6.28 16.53
CA SER A 117 -6.21 5.78 16.64
C SER A 117 -7.23 6.65 15.91
N CYS A 118 -6.99 7.96 15.86
CA CYS A 118 -7.87 8.91 15.17
C CYS A 118 -7.44 9.17 13.72
N HIS A 119 -6.13 9.31 13.46
CA HIS A 119 -5.62 9.72 12.15
C HIS A 119 -5.20 8.56 11.24
N MET A 120 -5.12 7.35 11.78
CA MET A 120 -4.82 6.11 11.06
C MET A 120 -5.81 5.01 11.49
N PRO A 121 -7.09 5.16 11.16
CA PRO A 121 -8.13 4.28 11.66
C PRO A 121 -7.86 2.82 11.28
N GLN A 122 -8.30 1.92 12.14
CA GLN A 122 -8.29 0.50 11.83
C GLN A 122 -9.33 0.22 10.76
N SER A 123 -8.88 -0.32 9.64
CA SER A 123 -9.72 -0.68 8.53
C SER A 123 -9.78 -2.20 8.38
N SER A 124 -10.97 -2.72 8.12
CA SER A 124 -11.10 -4.11 7.68
C SER A 124 -10.53 -4.23 6.27
N SER A 125 -9.78 -5.29 6.02
CA SER A 125 -9.29 -5.58 4.69
C SER A 125 -10.40 -6.15 3.81
N SER A 126 -10.49 -5.71 2.55
CA SER A 126 -11.47 -6.23 1.60
C SER A 126 -11.07 -7.59 1.00
N ASP A 127 -9.82 -7.99 1.16
CA ASP A 127 -9.22 -9.20 0.59
C ASP A 127 -9.00 -10.31 1.61
N ILE A 128 -8.95 -9.99 2.91
CA ILE A 128 -8.81 -10.97 3.99
C ILE A 128 -9.83 -10.67 5.09
N MET A 129 -10.74 -11.61 5.33
CA MET A 129 -11.73 -11.47 6.38
C MET A 129 -11.09 -11.54 7.77
N HIS A 130 -11.70 -10.85 8.75
CA HIS A 130 -11.28 -10.84 10.16
C HIS A 130 -9.89 -10.25 10.43
N VAL A 131 -9.35 -9.47 9.50
CA VAL A 131 -8.10 -8.73 9.69
C VAL A 131 -8.40 -7.26 9.79
N SER A 132 -7.79 -6.59 10.76
CA SER A 132 -7.83 -5.14 10.93
C SER A 132 -6.41 -4.58 10.85
N ILE A 133 -6.24 -3.55 10.04
CA ILE A 133 -4.94 -2.94 9.75
C ILE A 133 -5.05 -1.44 9.83
N SER A 134 -4.04 -0.79 10.38
CA SER A 134 -3.97 0.67 10.41
C SER A 134 -3.82 1.23 9.00
N ASP A 135 -4.75 2.09 8.60
CA ASP A 135 -4.70 2.76 7.31
C ASP A 135 -3.61 3.83 7.31
N HIS A 136 -2.66 3.73 6.39
CA HIS A 136 -1.56 4.68 6.23
C HIS A 136 -1.93 5.95 5.43
N LYS A 137 -3.18 6.09 5.03
CA LYS A 137 -3.73 7.37 4.56
C LYS A 137 -3.97 8.29 5.76
N ILE A 138 -2.89 8.81 6.31
CA ILE A 138 -2.90 9.64 7.52
C ILE A 138 -3.72 10.92 7.27
N GLY A 139 -4.72 11.19 8.10
CA GLY A 139 -5.57 12.36 7.94
C GLY A 139 -6.78 12.38 8.85
N VAL A 140 -7.66 13.34 8.62
CA VAL A 140 -8.99 13.36 9.24
C VAL A 140 -9.92 12.55 8.35
N HIS A 141 -10.45 11.47 8.90
CA HIS A 141 -11.34 10.57 8.17
C HIS A 141 -12.80 10.93 8.45
N THR A 142 -13.55 11.21 7.39
CA THR A 142 -15.01 11.23 7.43
C THR A 142 -15.51 9.90 6.88
N GLU A 143 -16.42 9.26 7.56
CA GLU A 143 -17.02 8.00 7.11
C GLU A 143 -17.69 8.20 5.75
N ASN A 144 -17.08 7.69 4.70
CA ASN A 144 -17.68 7.59 3.38
C ASN A 144 -17.89 6.11 3.07
N SER A 145 -19.08 5.61 3.37
CA SER A 145 -19.55 4.33 2.84
C SER A 145 -19.90 4.52 1.37
N SER A 146 -18.96 4.26 0.46
CA SER A 146 -19.26 4.19 -0.96
C SER A 146 -19.41 2.73 -1.38
N THR A 147 -20.49 2.40 -2.04
CA THR A 147 -20.61 1.14 -2.77
C THR A 147 -19.67 1.18 -3.96
N LYS A 148 -18.89 0.12 -4.16
CA LYS A 148 -18.03 -0.03 -5.34
C LYS A 148 -18.86 0.12 -6.60
N GLY A 149 -18.42 0.99 -7.50
CA GLY A 149 -19.00 1.15 -8.83
C GLY A 149 -18.48 0.11 -9.82
N ALA A 150 -18.51 0.45 -11.10
CA ALA A 150 -18.05 -0.44 -12.17
C ALA A 150 -16.54 -0.74 -12.05
N PHE A 151 -16.17 -1.95 -12.45
CA PHE A 151 -14.76 -2.35 -12.56
C PHE A 151 -14.06 -1.59 -13.70
N LEU A 152 -12.97 -0.90 -13.40
CA LEU A 152 -12.22 -0.08 -14.36
C LEU A 152 -11.01 -0.80 -14.97
N GLY A 153 -10.56 -1.88 -14.35
CA GLY A 153 -9.42 -2.67 -14.82
C GLY A 153 -8.43 -3.06 -13.72
N LEU A 154 -7.35 -3.71 -14.14
CA LEU A 154 -6.19 -3.98 -13.31
C LEU A 154 -5.13 -2.91 -13.54
N PHE A 155 -4.67 -2.27 -12.48
CA PHE A 155 -3.66 -1.21 -12.51
C PHE A 155 -2.44 -1.64 -11.73
N SER A 156 -1.26 -1.48 -12.33
CA SER A 156 -0.01 -1.71 -11.61
C SER A 156 0.24 -0.57 -10.62
N ILE A 157 0.53 -0.94 -9.37
CA ILE A 157 0.76 0.03 -8.29
C ILE A 157 2.20 0.50 -8.27
N ASN A 158 3.15 -0.39 -8.59
CA ASN A 158 4.57 -0.12 -8.50
C ASN A 158 5.23 0.15 -9.86
N ASN A 159 4.50 0.00 -10.97
CA ASN A 159 5.00 0.29 -12.31
C ASN A 159 4.00 1.18 -13.06
N PRO A 160 4.34 2.43 -13.38
CA PRO A 160 3.44 3.31 -14.13
C PRO A 160 3.30 2.91 -15.60
N ASN A 161 4.25 2.14 -16.14
CA ASN A 161 4.31 1.74 -17.55
C ASN A 161 4.55 0.22 -17.71
N PRO A 162 3.64 -0.63 -17.21
CA PRO A 162 3.79 -2.08 -17.34
C PRO A 162 3.64 -2.51 -18.79
N THR A 163 4.33 -3.57 -19.19
CA THR A 163 4.19 -4.13 -20.55
C THR A 163 2.81 -4.73 -20.75
N ASN A 164 2.32 -4.76 -22.00
CA ASN A 164 1.06 -5.42 -22.33
C ASN A 164 1.08 -6.91 -21.94
N LEU A 165 2.21 -7.59 -22.11
CA LEU A 165 2.36 -8.97 -21.71
C LEU A 165 2.22 -9.15 -20.18
N SER A 166 2.82 -8.25 -19.38
CA SER A 166 2.67 -8.27 -17.92
C SER A 166 1.21 -8.08 -17.52
N LYS A 167 0.53 -7.13 -18.17
CA LYS A 167 -0.89 -6.84 -17.92
C LYS A 167 -1.79 -8.02 -18.30
N ALA A 168 -1.57 -8.62 -19.48
CA ALA A 168 -2.31 -9.81 -19.91
C ALA A 168 -2.15 -10.97 -18.92
N LYS A 169 -0.92 -11.25 -18.48
CA LYS A 169 -0.64 -12.26 -17.46
C LYS A 169 -1.36 -11.96 -16.14
N ALA A 170 -1.49 -10.68 -15.75
CA ALA A 170 -2.20 -10.30 -14.54
C ALA A 170 -3.71 -10.60 -14.63
N TYR A 171 -4.33 -10.31 -15.76
CA TYR A 171 -5.74 -10.65 -16.00
C TYR A 171 -5.98 -12.16 -15.99
N LEU A 172 -5.12 -12.93 -16.67
CA LEU A 172 -5.20 -14.38 -16.68
C LEU A 172 -5.04 -14.94 -15.26
N LYS A 173 -4.02 -14.51 -14.52
CA LYS A 173 -3.78 -14.96 -13.15
C LYS A 173 -4.93 -14.62 -12.22
N ARG A 174 -5.56 -13.44 -12.41
CA ARG A 174 -6.73 -13.07 -11.62
C ARG A 174 -7.91 -14.00 -11.90
N PHE A 175 -8.17 -14.32 -13.16
CA PHE A 175 -9.19 -15.30 -13.55
C PHE A 175 -8.95 -16.66 -12.90
N GLU A 176 -7.72 -17.15 -12.94
CA GLU A 176 -7.39 -18.47 -12.41
C GLU A 176 -7.45 -18.57 -10.89
N SER A 177 -7.02 -17.51 -10.19
CA SER A 177 -6.74 -17.58 -8.75
C SER A 177 -7.77 -16.88 -7.86
N PHE A 178 -8.55 -15.95 -8.38
CA PHE A 178 -9.44 -15.12 -7.55
C PHE A 178 -10.90 -15.15 -8.00
N GLU A 179 -11.19 -14.91 -9.26
CA GLU A 179 -12.54 -14.77 -9.74
C GLU A 179 -12.64 -15.23 -11.19
N ARG A 180 -13.39 -16.30 -11.44
CA ARG A 180 -13.61 -16.84 -12.79
C ARG A 180 -14.63 -16.01 -13.57
N ASN A 181 -14.34 -14.75 -13.79
CA ASN A 181 -15.10 -13.85 -14.64
C ASN A 181 -14.46 -13.81 -16.04
N TYR A 182 -15.20 -14.22 -17.07
CA TYR A 182 -14.72 -14.26 -18.44
C TYR A 182 -14.27 -12.90 -18.97
N PHE A 183 -14.76 -11.79 -18.42
CA PHE A 183 -14.26 -10.45 -18.73
C PHE A 183 -12.74 -10.34 -18.55
N TYR A 184 -12.15 -11.03 -17.58
CA TYR A 184 -10.71 -11.01 -17.39
C TYR A 184 -9.95 -11.74 -18.51
N LEU A 185 -10.54 -12.78 -19.12
CA LEU A 185 -9.95 -13.44 -20.27
C LEU A 185 -10.00 -12.54 -21.52
N ASP A 186 -11.15 -11.93 -21.77
CA ASP A 186 -11.29 -10.99 -22.90
C ASP A 186 -10.34 -9.80 -22.78
N SER A 187 -10.03 -9.39 -21.55
CA SER A 187 -9.10 -8.29 -21.27
C SER A 187 -7.62 -8.71 -21.34
N ALA A 188 -7.33 -10.02 -21.38
CA ALA A 188 -5.97 -10.54 -21.48
C ALA A 188 -5.48 -10.65 -22.94
N PHE A 189 -6.39 -10.65 -23.91
CA PHE A 189 -6.14 -10.72 -25.35
C PHE A 189 -6.36 -9.36 -26.00
#